data_325632566de8a0218afcd891a5684578
#
_entry.id   325632566de8a0218afcd891a5684578
#
_cell.length_a   1.000
_cell.length_b   1.000
_cell.length_c   1.000
_cell.angle_alpha   90.00
_cell.angle_beta   90.00
_cell.angle_gamma   90.00
#
_symmetry.space_group_name_H-M   'P 1'
#
loop_
_entity.id
_entity.type
_entity.pdbx_description
1 polymer ?
#
loop_
_entity_poly.entity_id
_entity_poly.type
_entity_poly.pdbx_seq_one_letter_code
_entity_poly.pdbx_strand_id
1 'polypeptide(L)'
;MSFRTHKEAVKLANNTRYGLACSIWTENINLALDIAPQIKAGVAWINCTNVFDAAAGFGGYRESGFGREGGKEGLMEYLKPRINDSFTDEPTTITIDESVTADIKPSTGIDRTTKMYIGGKQARPDGGYSTVIKSYKGDYIGEISKGNRKDIRNAVEAAHANNKWASMTGHARAQVLYYIAENLDIRKDEFASRIVQITNQSNADALKEVAASIERIYTYAALADKYDGKVHHTIHRNVTLAMPESMGVMGIVCPDESPLLGFISTVIPAITMGNNVVVIPSEKAPFSATDFYQILETSDVPAGTVNIVTGGKDELAQVLAKHDDVNAIWYFGSKEGCTQMELLSADNMKQTWVNYGKYRNWLDREQGEGKIFLKHASQIKNIWIPYGA
;
A
#
# COMPACT_ATOMS: atom_id res chain seq x y z
N MET A 1 -24.12 -15.05 -21.56
CA MET A 1 -24.66 -13.70 -21.24
C MET A 1 -24.56 -12.83 -22.46
N SER A 2 -25.54 -11.98 -22.74
CA SER A 2 -25.49 -10.95 -23.79
C SER A 2 -25.29 -9.58 -23.11
N PHE A 3 -24.70 -8.65 -23.84
CA PHE A 3 -24.47 -7.27 -23.38
C PHE A 3 -24.85 -6.29 -24.49
N ARG A 4 -25.16 -5.05 -24.13
CA ARG A 4 -25.58 -4.00 -25.08
C ARG A 4 -24.45 -3.00 -25.37
N THR A 5 -23.52 -2.84 -24.43
CA THR A 5 -22.40 -1.91 -24.55
C THR A 5 -21.10 -2.55 -24.07
N HIS A 6 -19.96 -2.06 -24.55
CA HIS A 6 -18.65 -2.51 -24.07
C HIS A 6 -18.47 -2.28 -22.56
N LYS A 7 -19.02 -1.19 -22.00
CA LYS A 7 -18.99 -0.93 -20.54
C LYS A 7 -19.75 -1.99 -19.75
N GLU A 8 -20.89 -2.43 -20.27
CA GLU A 8 -21.66 -3.53 -19.67
C GLU A 8 -20.90 -4.85 -19.77
N ALA A 9 -20.26 -5.12 -20.92
CA ALA A 9 -19.41 -6.30 -21.09
C ALA A 9 -18.27 -6.36 -20.06
N VAL A 10 -17.55 -5.26 -19.86
CA VAL A 10 -16.50 -5.15 -18.83
C VAL A 10 -17.06 -5.38 -17.41
N LYS A 11 -18.22 -4.78 -17.10
CA LYS A 11 -18.87 -4.97 -15.81
C LYS A 11 -19.26 -6.44 -15.57
N LEU A 12 -19.84 -7.09 -16.57
CA LEU A 12 -20.22 -8.51 -16.49
C LEU A 12 -19.00 -9.43 -16.40
N ALA A 13 -17.96 -9.18 -17.19
CA ALA A 13 -16.72 -9.96 -17.15
C ALA A 13 -16.00 -9.85 -15.80
N ASN A 14 -16.07 -8.68 -15.15
CA ASN A 14 -15.47 -8.45 -13.85
C ASN A 14 -16.34 -8.90 -12.66
N ASN A 15 -17.59 -9.33 -12.90
CA ASN A 15 -18.51 -9.80 -11.87
C ASN A 15 -18.24 -11.26 -11.51
N THR A 16 -17.03 -11.53 -11.08
CA THR A 16 -16.54 -12.84 -10.65
C THR A 16 -15.48 -12.65 -9.56
N ARG A 17 -15.32 -13.64 -8.71
CA ARG A 17 -14.24 -13.70 -7.72
C ARG A 17 -12.89 -14.12 -8.33
N TYR A 18 -12.89 -14.63 -9.57
CA TYR A 18 -11.71 -15.08 -10.29
C TYR A 18 -11.19 -14.03 -11.26
N GLY A 19 -9.97 -14.22 -11.74
CA GLY A 19 -9.34 -13.33 -12.72
C GLY A 19 -8.11 -13.96 -13.37
N LEU A 20 -8.20 -15.20 -13.89
CA LEU A 20 -7.06 -15.85 -14.51
C LEU A 20 -6.77 -15.24 -15.87
N ALA A 21 -7.72 -15.37 -16.81
CA ALA A 21 -7.51 -14.95 -18.18
C ALA A 21 -8.84 -14.56 -18.84
N CYS A 22 -8.75 -13.79 -19.93
CA CYS A 22 -9.88 -13.48 -20.81
C CYS A 22 -9.45 -13.47 -22.27
N SER A 23 -10.40 -13.72 -23.17
CA SER A 23 -10.23 -13.51 -24.61
C SER A 23 -11.20 -12.42 -25.09
N ILE A 24 -10.68 -11.50 -25.91
CA ILE A 24 -11.42 -10.37 -26.48
C ILE A 24 -11.41 -10.52 -27.98
N TRP A 25 -12.58 -10.73 -28.59
CA TRP A 25 -12.73 -10.92 -30.02
C TRP A 25 -13.42 -9.70 -30.64
N THR A 26 -12.70 -8.98 -31.50
CA THR A 26 -13.21 -7.79 -32.20
C THR A 26 -12.31 -7.44 -33.38
N GLU A 27 -12.90 -6.92 -34.46
CA GLU A 27 -12.18 -6.33 -35.59
C GLU A 27 -11.64 -4.92 -35.26
N ASN A 28 -12.18 -4.28 -34.20
CA ASN A 28 -11.74 -2.95 -33.75
C ASN A 28 -10.62 -3.06 -32.72
N ILE A 29 -9.38 -2.94 -33.19
CA ILE A 29 -8.19 -3.02 -32.33
C ILE A 29 -8.16 -1.93 -31.23
N ASN A 30 -8.67 -0.73 -31.51
CA ASN A 30 -8.73 0.34 -30.52
C ASN A 30 -9.66 -0.03 -29.36
N LEU A 31 -10.81 -0.65 -29.67
CA LEU A 31 -11.73 -1.14 -28.66
C LEU A 31 -11.12 -2.28 -27.84
N ALA A 32 -10.40 -3.20 -28.49
CA ALA A 32 -9.73 -4.29 -27.79
C ALA A 32 -8.68 -3.77 -26.78
N LEU A 33 -7.86 -2.80 -27.20
CA LEU A 33 -6.84 -2.19 -26.36
C LEU A 33 -7.42 -1.33 -25.24
N ASP A 34 -8.58 -0.72 -25.44
CA ASP A 34 -9.31 0.01 -24.39
C ASP A 34 -9.88 -0.94 -23.33
N ILE A 35 -10.41 -2.10 -23.76
CA ILE A 35 -11.07 -3.06 -22.86
C ILE A 35 -10.04 -3.90 -22.08
N ALA A 36 -8.96 -4.34 -22.72
CA ALA A 36 -8.04 -5.30 -22.11
C ALA A 36 -7.49 -4.87 -20.72
N PRO A 37 -7.10 -3.60 -20.49
CA PRO A 37 -6.69 -3.14 -19.16
C PRO A 37 -7.84 -3.10 -18.14
N GLN A 38 -9.09 -2.96 -18.61
CA GLN A 38 -10.25 -2.83 -17.73
C GLN A 38 -10.74 -4.17 -17.17
N ILE A 39 -10.41 -5.29 -17.83
CA ILE A 39 -10.76 -6.63 -17.34
C ILE A 39 -9.82 -7.01 -16.18
N LYS A 40 -10.37 -7.44 -15.07
CA LYS A 40 -9.63 -7.89 -13.87
C LYS A 40 -9.14 -9.33 -14.04
N ALA A 41 -8.19 -9.53 -14.97
CA ALA A 41 -7.55 -10.80 -15.24
C ALA A 41 -6.05 -10.60 -15.49
N GLY A 42 -5.24 -11.58 -15.13
CA GLY A 42 -3.79 -11.52 -15.30
C GLY A 42 -3.34 -11.67 -16.74
N VAL A 43 -4.17 -12.28 -17.59
CA VAL A 43 -3.89 -12.42 -19.03
C VAL A 43 -5.11 -12.00 -19.86
N ALA A 44 -4.86 -11.22 -20.92
CA ALA A 44 -5.84 -10.88 -21.94
C ALA A 44 -5.33 -11.29 -23.32
N TRP A 45 -6.07 -12.12 -24.03
CA TRP A 45 -5.81 -12.50 -25.42
C TRP A 45 -6.74 -11.70 -26.35
N ILE A 46 -6.16 -10.96 -27.28
CA ILE A 46 -6.93 -10.22 -28.30
C ILE A 46 -6.95 -11.05 -29.59
N ASN A 47 -8.13 -11.41 -30.07
CA ASN A 47 -8.35 -12.24 -31.26
C ASN A 47 -7.56 -13.57 -31.27
N CYS A 48 -7.24 -14.07 -30.10
CA CYS A 48 -6.64 -15.38 -29.89
C CYS A 48 -7.05 -15.93 -28.53
N THR A 49 -6.62 -17.15 -28.22
CA THR A 49 -6.83 -17.79 -26.92
C THR A 49 -5.76 -18.85 -26.69
N ASN A 50 -5.42 -19.09 -25.41
CA ASN A 50 -4.47 -20.13 -24.99
C ASN A 50 -3.11 -20.07 -25.71
N VAL A 51 -2.62 -18.87 -25.99
CA VAL A 51 -1.26 -18.66 -26.49
C VAL A 51 -0.33 -18.45 -25.30
N PHE A 52 0.75 -19.20 -25.25
CA PHE A 52 1.72 -19.17 -24.17
C PHE A 52 3.15 -19.15 -24.73
N ASP A 53 4.05 -18.51 -23.98
CA ASP A 53 5.48 -18.52 -24.24
C ASP A 53 6.23 -18.40 -22.92
N ALA A 54 7.34 -19.12 -22.76
CA ALA A 54 8.15 -19.09 -21.56
C ALA A 54 8.74 -17.69 -21.25
N ALA A 55 8.84 -16.80 -22.23
CA ALA A 55 9.33 -15.44 -22.07
C ALA A 55 8.30 -14.50 -21.44
N ALA A 56 7.01 -14.85 -21.46
CA ALA A 56 5.90 -14.04 -20.94
C ALA A 56 5.30 -14.69 -19.69
N GLY A 57 5.02 -13.89 -18.65
CA GLY A 57 4.40 -14.38 -17.42
C GLY A 57 2.94 -14.81 -17.65
N PHE A 58 2.53 -15.89 -16.99
CA PHE A 58 1.16 -16.35 -16.92
C PHE A 58 0.73 -16.50 -15.46
N GLY A 59 -0.42 -15.97 -15.11
CA GLY A 59 -0.99 -16.09 -13.77
C GLY A 59 -2.20 -15.20 -13.58
N GLY A 60 -2.87 -15.35 -12.45
CA GLY A 60 -4.16 -14.76 -12.17
C GLY A 60 -4.15 -13.49 -11.32
N TYR A 61 -5.34 -12.99 -11.14
CA TYR A 61 -5.74 -11.97 -10.17
C TYR A 61 -6.79 -12.56 -9.23
N ARG A 62 -7.03 -11.90 -8.10
CA ARG A 62 -8.07 -12.29 -7.14
C ARG A 62 -7.91 -13.76 -6.71
N GLU A 63 -9.00 -14.52 -6.57
CA GLU A 63 -8.99 -15.93 -6.15
C GLU A 63 -8.47 -16.91 -7.21
N SER A 64 -8.09 -16.45 -8.39
CA SER A 64 -7.26 -17.24 -9.31
C SER A 64 -5.80 -17.33 -8.87
N GLY A 65 -5.44 -16.67 -7.77
CA GLY A 65 -4.09 -16.62 -7.25
C GLY A 65 -3.23 -15.55 -7.90
N PHE A 66 -2.08 -15.26 -7.30
CA PHE A 66 -1.19 -14.18 -7.73
C PHE A 66 0.19 -14.66 -8.20
N GLY A 67 0.53 -15.94 -8.04
CA GLY A 67 1.75 -16.53 -8.56
C GLY A 67 1.86 -16.38 -10.09
N ARG A 68 3.06 -16.45 -10.60
CA ARG A 68 3.34 -16.39 -12.04
C ARG A 68 4.19 -17.56 -12.49
N GLU A 69 3.88 -18.07 -13.68
CA GLU A 69 4.73 -19.00 -14.41
C GLU A 69 5.27 -18.31 -15.66
N GLY A 70 6.47 -18.63 -16.07
CA GLY A 70 7.14 -17.99 -17.19
C GLY A 70 7.53 -16.53 -16.92
N GLY A 71 8.21 -15.95 -17.88
CA GLY A 71 8.71 -14.57 -17.77
C GLY A 71 9.69 -14.36 -16.62
N LYS A 72 10.03 -13.11 -16.39
CA LYS A 72 10.85 -12.72 -15.23
C LYS A 72 10.07 -12.90 -13.92
N GLU A 73 8.79 -12.71 -13.97
CA GLU A 73 7.88 -12.82 -12.82
C GLU A 73 7.89 -14.25 -12.26
N GLY A 74 7.74 -15.26 -13.14
CA GLY A 74 7.81 -16.67 -12.74
C GLY A 74 9.18 -17.09 -12.23
N LEU A 75 10.26 -16.56 -12.80
CA LEU A 75 11.60 -16.80 -12.27
C LEU A 75 11.74 -16.30 -10.82
N MET A 76 11.16 -15.14 -10.52
CA MET A 76 11.24 -14.54 -9.19
C MET A 76 10.51 -15.33 -8.09
N GLU A 77 9.55 -16.20 -8.45
CA GLU A 77 8.87 -17.09 -7.48
C GLU A 77 9.83 -18.12 -6.86
N TYR A 78 10.93 -18.43 -7.54
CA TYR A 78 11.94 -19.39 -7.08
C TYR A 78 13.18 -18.72 -6.46
N LEU A 79 13.20 -17.39 -6.35
CA LEU A 79 14.35 -16.63 -5.86
C LEU A 79 14.02 -15.86 -4.59
N LYS A 80 14.95 -15.82 -3.65
CA LYS A 80 14.89 -14.93 -2.50
C LYS A 80 15.69 -13.66 -2.79
N PRO A 81 15.15 -12.47 -2.54
CA PRO A 81 15.92 -11.24 -2.63
C PRO A 81 17.11 -11.29 -1.66
N ARG A 82 18.32 -11.09 -2.16
CA ARG A 82 19.54 -11.09 -1.34
C ARG A 82 19.48 -10.07 -0.19
N ILE A 83 18.75 -8.98 -0.38
CA ILE A 83 18.55 -7.96 0.64
C ILE A 83 17.95 -8.52 1.94
N ASN A 84 17.17 -9.60 1.86
CA ASN A 84 16.57 -10.22 3.04
C ASN A 84 17.62 -10.75 4.03
N ASP A 85 18.83 -11.04 3.56
CA ASP A 85 19.93 -11.51 4.41
C ASP A 85 20.54 -10.39 5.27
N SER A 86 20.24 -9.11 4.94
CA SER A 86 20.70 -7.94 5.69
C SER A 86 19.74 -7.50 6.80
N PHE A 87 18.56 -8.12 6.90
CA PHE A 87 17.59 -7.79 7.95
C PHE A 87 17.99 -8.45 9.27
N THR A 88 17.72 -7.76 10.38
CA THR A 88 18.09 -8.20 11.73
C THR A 88 16.93 -8.86 12.47
N ASP A 89 17.25 -9.69 13.47
CA ASP A 89 16.26 -10.31 14.37
C ASP A 89 15.86 -9.36 15.52
N GLU A 90 16.64 -8.32 15.77
CA GLU A 90 16.36 -7.37 16.84
C GLU A 90 15.87 -6.04 16.27
N PRO A 91 14.76 -5.49 16.80
CA PRO A 91 14.30 -4.17 16.41
C PRO A 91 15.30 -3.11 16.79
N THR A 92 15.49 -2.12 15.92
CA THR A 92 16.02 -0.81 16.32
C THR A 92 14.90 -0.12 17.11
N THR A 93 14.76 -0.43 18.41
CA THR A 93 13.52 -0.21 19.14
C THR A 93 13.37 1.22 19.61
N ILE A 94 12.19 1.78 19.39
CA ILE A 94 11.63 2.82 20.26
C ILE A 94 11.33 2.11 21.59
N THR A 95 12.20 2.29 22.59
CA THR A 95 11.98 1.74 23.92
C THR A 95 11.05 2.70 24.67
N ILE A 96 9.79 2.30 24.83
CA ILE A 96 8.88 2.98 25.77
C ILE A 96 9.00 2.20 27.08
N ASP A 97 9.35 2.89 28.16
CA ASP A 97 9.34 2.28 29.48
C ASP A 97 7.90 2.10 29.95
N GLU A 98 7.36 0.90 29.79
CA GLU A 98 6.00 0.55 30.19
C GLU A 98 5.82 0.53 31.72
N SER A 99 6.93 0.54 32.50
CA SER A 99 6.87 0.49 33.97
C SER A 99 6.51 1.84 34.60
N VAL A 100 6.59 2.94 33.84
CA VAL A 100 6.25 4.27 34.36
C VAL A 100 4.75 4.51 34.28
N THR A 101 4.07 4.37 35.39
CA THR A 101 2.68 4.79 35.55
C THR A 101 2.63 6.28 35.84
N ALA A 102 2.46 7.11 34.80
CA ALA A 102 2.15 8.52 35.04
C ALA A 102 0.69 8.66 35.51
N ASP A 103 0.47 9.40 36.60
CA ASP A 103 -0.86 9.86 36.99
C ASP A 103 -1.42 10.77 35.90
N ILE A 104 -2.30 10.23 35.06
CA ILE A 104 -2.92 10.95 33.96
C ILE A 104 -4.00 11.84 34.53
N LYS A 105 -3.72 13.15 34.66
CA LYS A 105 -4.77 14.13 34.90
C LYS A 105 -5.48 14.39 33.57
N PRO A 106 -6.80 14.11 33.45
CA PRO A 106 -7.56 14.46 32.28
C PRO A 106 -7.43 15.96 32.02
N SER A 107 -7.12 16.35 30.77
CA SER A 107 -7.04 17.74 30.40
C SER A 107 -8.39 18.41 30.58
N THR A 108 -8.40 19.56 31.20
CA THR A 108 -9.60 20.35 31.43
C THR A 108 -10.19 20.87 30.11
N GLY A 109 -11.30 20.30 29.65
CA GLY A 109 -12.30 20.97 28.82
C GLY A 109 -12.15 20.93 27.30
N ILE A 110 -10.98 20.67 26.68
CA ILE A 110 -10.82 20.58 25.24
C ILE A 110 -10.42 19.16 24.85
N ASP A 111 -11.26 18.51 24.04
CA ASP A 111 -10.94 17.21 23.44
C ASP A 111 -9.78 17.38 22.46
N ARG A 112 -8.60 16.86 22.82
CA ARG A 112 -7.37 16.86 22.03
C ARG A 112 -7.04 15.49 21.44
N THR A 113 -7.97 14.54 21.51
CA THR A 113 -7.81 13.21 20.92
C THR A 113 -7.60 13.34 19.41
N THR A 114 -6.48 12.83 18.92
CA THR A 114 -6.19 12.81 17.50
C THR A 114 -7.13 11.83 16.80
N LYS A 115 -7.78 12.32 15.76
CA LYS A 115 -8.77 11.54 15.02
C LYS A 115 -8.11 10.68 13.95
N MET A 116 -8.79 9.64 13.54
CA MET A 116 -8.48 8.89 12.34
C MET A 116 -8.71 9.76 11.10
N TYR A 117 -8.14 9.36 9.95
CA TYR A 117 -8.36 10.01 8.67
C TYR A 117 -8.97 9.01 7.69
N ILE A 118 -10.25 9.18 7.35
CA ILE A 118 -11.01 8.22 6.52
C ILE A 118 -11.80 8.98 5.47
N GLY A 119 -11.67 8.59 4.21
CA GLY A 119 -12.43 9.18 3.12
C GLY A 119 -12.14 10.68 2.92
N GLY A 120 -10.90 11.13 3.15
CA GLY A 120 -10.48 12.51 2.98
C GLY A 120 -10.95 13.45 4.10
N LYS A 121 -11.25 12.94 5.29
CA LYS A 121 -11.68 13.74 6.45
C LYS A 121 -11.31 13.09 7.77
N GLN A 122 -11.20 13.91 8.80
CA GLN A 122 -11.03 13.42 10.16
C GLN A 122 -12.28 12.68 10.64
N ALA A 123 -12.08 11.47 11.19
CA ALA A 123 -13.15 10.61 11.69
C ALA A 123 -12.95 10.26 13.18
N ARG A 124 -14.02 10.36 13.96
CA ARG A 124 -14.04 9.83 15.33
C ARG A 124 -14.17 8.30 15.29
N PRO A 125 -13.61 7.58 16.27
CA PRO A 125 -13.78 6.13 16.34
C PRO A 125 -15.24 5.77 16.63
N ASP A 126 -15.73 4.72 15.98
CA ASP A 126 -17.11 4.26 16.16
C ASP A 126 -17.42 3.92 17.62
N GLY A 127 -16.47 3.31 18.33
CA GLY A 127 -16.60 2.96 19.73
C GLY A 127 -16.50 4.13 20.71
N GLY A 128 -16.06 5.30 20.25
CA GLY A 128 -15.85 6.50 21.11
C GLY A 128 -14.66 6.37 22.08
N TYR A 129 -13.81 5.34 21.94
CA TYR A 129 -12.67 5.12 22.82
C TYR A 129 -11.41 5.80 22.29
N SER A 130 -10.50 6.13 23.21
CA SER A 130 -9.15 6.62 22.94
C SER A 130 -8.09 5.77 23.63
N THR A 131 -6.86 5.89 23.15
CA THR A 131 -5.66 5.29 23.75
C THR A 131 -4.67 6.39 24.07
N VAL A 132 -4.14 6.38 25.27
CA VAL A 132 -3.10 7.31 25.72
C VAL A 132 -1.77 6.93 25.11
N ILE A 133 -1.09 7.94 24.57
CA ILE A 133 0.28 7.82 24.07
C ILE A 133 1.23 8.50 25.02
N LYS A 134 2.29 7.78 25.40
CA LYS A 134 3.33 8.23 26.32
C LYS A 134 4.62 8.49 25.56
N SER A 135 5.45 9.39 26.11
CA SER A 135 6.84 9.57 25.69
C SER A 135 7.68 8.35 26.07
N TYR A 136 8.92 8.30 25.56
CA TYR A 136 9.89 7.30 26.00
C TYR A 136 10.21 7.37 27.51
N LYS A 137 9.91 8.49 28.18
CA LYS A 137 10.03 8.67 29.64
C LYS A 137 8.76 8.29 30.41
N GLY A 138 7.72 7.87 29.71
CA GLY A 138 6.43 7.58 30.29
C GLY A 138 5.49 8.78 30.50
N ASP A 139 5.92 10.00 30.11
CA ASP A 139 5.10 11.20 30.23
C ASP A 139 3.92 11.16 29.25
N TYR A 140 2.79 11.70 29.67
CA TYR A 140 1.61 11.86 28.80
C TYR A 140 1.91 12.85 27.65
N ILE A 141 1.75 12.40 26.40
CA ILE A 141 1.88 13.25 25.21
C ILE A 141 0.52 13.64 24.65
N GLY A 142 -0.40 12.71 24.63
CA GLY A 142 -1.74 12.93 24.06
C GLY A 142 -2.51 11.62 23.94
N GLU A 143 -3.62 11.69 23.23
CA GLU A 143 -4.50 10.55 22.98
C GLU A 143 -4.75 10.40 21.49
N ILE A 144 -4.88 9.15 21.05
CA ILE A 144 -5.34 8.80 19.71
C ILE A 144 -6.68 8.09 19.76
N SER A 145 -7.43 8.16 18.68
CA SER A 145 -8.65 7.37 18.50
C SER A 145 -8.32 5.88 18.53
N LYS A 146 -9.08 5.10 19.30
CA LYS A 146 -9.01 3.64 19.28
C LYS A 146 -10.03 3.09 18.31
N GLY A 147 -9.59 2.84 17.07
CA GLY A 147 -10.39 2.26 16.00
C GLY A 147 -10.79 0.82 16.28
N ASN A 148 -11.81 0.37 15.60
CA ASN A 148 -12.34 -0.98 15.70
C ASN A 148 -12.67 -1.56 14.31
N ARG A 149 -13.29 -2.74 14.26
CA ARG A 149 -13.68 -3.43 13.01
C ARG A 149 -14.55 -2.55 12.09
N LYS A 150 -15.43 -1.72 12.63
CA LYS A 150 -16.32 -0.87 11.83
C LYS A 150 -15.55 0.28 11.19
N ASP A 151 -14.56 0.84 11.90
CA ASP A 151 -13.70 1.87 11.37
C ASP A 151 -12.85 1.34 10.20
N ILE A 152 -12.30 0.12 10.32
CA ILE A 152 -11.62 -0.57 9.21
C ILE A 152 -12.56 -0.75 8.02
N ARG A 153 -13.79 -1.23 8.23
CA ARG A 153 -14.78 -1.39 7.17
C ARG A 153 -15.07 -0.05 6.47
N ASN A 154 -15.31 1.01 7.24
CA ASN A 154 -15.56 2.35 6.69
C ASN A 154 -14.35 2.85 5.87
N ALA A 155 -13.13 2.57 6.30
CA ALA A 155 -11.90 2.92 5.59
C ALA A 155 -11.75 2.13 4.28
N VAL A 156 -12.05 0.82 4.30
CA VAL A 156 -12.04 -0.02 3.08
C VAL A 156 -13.11 0.42 2.10
N GLU A 157 -14.32 0.70 2.56
CA GLU A 157 -15.41 1.22 1.73
C GLU A 157 -15.03 2.56 1.08
N ALA A 158 -14.39 3.47 1.83
CA ALA A 158 -13.91 4.74 1.30
C ALA A 158 -12.79 4.56 0.26
N ALA A 159 -11.85 3.64 0.51
CA ALA A 159 -10.79 3.29 -0.43
C ALA A 159 -11.37 2.65 -1.70
N HIS A 160 -12.30 1.72 -1.57
CA HIS A 160 -12.93 1.02 -2.69
C HIS A 160 -13.76 1.96 -3.59
N ALA A 161 -14.42 2.95 -2.99
CA ALA A 161 -15.21 3.95 -3.73
C ALA A 161 -14.35 4.94 -4.53
N ASN A 162 -13.08 5.10 -4.20
CA ASN A 162 -12.18 6.03 -4.88
C ASN A 162 -11.59 5.42 -6.17
N ASN A 163 -12.23 5.70 -7.29
CA ASN A 163 -11.69 5.34 -8.61
C ASN A 163 -10.80 6.43 -9.24
N LYS A 164 -10.79 7.63 -8.65
CA LYS A 164 -10.09 8.80 -9.23
C LYS A 164 -8.59 8.58 -9.24
N TRP A 165 -8.00 8.12 -8.13
CA TRP A 165 -6.56 7.93 -8.01
C TRP A 165 -6.00 6.90 -8.99
N ALA A 166 -6.62 5.72 -9.07
CA ALA A 166 -6.21 4.67 -9.99
C ALA A 166 -6.31 5.06 -11.47
N SER A 167 -7.26 5.96 -11.82
CA SER A 167 -7.45 6.44 -13.18
C SER A 167 -6.53 7.59 -13.58
N MET A 168 -5.81 8.21 -12.63
CA MET A 168 -4.83 9.25 -12.93
C MET A 168 -3.63 8.66 -13.65
N THR A 169 -3.05 9.44 -14.57
CA THR A 169 -1.77 9.08 -15.21
C THR A 169 -0.64 9.04 -14.18
N GLY A 170 0.43 8.28 -14.46
CA GLY A 170 1.63 8.28 -13.61
C GLY A 170 2.19 9.68 -13.39
N HIS A 171 2.19 10.52 -14.46
CA HIS A 171 2.62 11.92 -14.37
C HIS A 171 1.76 12.74 -13.42
N ALA A 172 0.43 12.62 -13.49
CA ALA A 172 -0.46 13.36 -12.59
C ALA A 172 -0.30 12.90 -11.11
N ARG A 173 -0.09 11.60 -10.87
CA ARG A 173 0.26 11.11 -9.54
C ARG A 173 1.61 11.64 -9.08
N ALA A 174 2.62 11.71 -9.96
CA ALA A 174 3.93 12.28 -9.65
C ALA A 174 3.80 13.72 -9.13
N GLN A 175 3.00 14.55 -9.78
CA GLN A 175 2.78 15.94 -9.35
C GLN A 175 2.23 16.03 -7.93
N VAL A 176 1.23 15.24 -7.60
CA VAL A 176 0.67 15.18 -6.23
C VAL A 176 1.72 14.71 -5.22
N LEU A 177 2.53 13.71 -5.58
CA LEU A 177 3.61 13.22 -4.71
C LEU A 177 4.70 14.28 -4.49
N TYR A 178 5.03 15.08 -5.49
CA TYR A 178 5.93 16.23 -5.32
C TYR A 178 5.36 17.25 -4.33
N TYR A 179 4.08 17.60 -4.41
CA TYR A 179 3.43 18.48 -3.43
C TYR A 179 3.46 17.89 -2.02
N ILE A 180 3.29 16.56 -1.86
CA ILE A 180 3.44 15.91 -0.56
C ILE A 180 4.86 16.12 0.00
N ALA A 181 5.90 15.96 -0.83
CA ALA A 181 7.29 16.16 -0.40
C ALA A 181 7.58 17.61 -0.02
N GLU A 182 7.13 18.57 -0.83
CA GLU A 182 7.29 20.01 -0.60
C GLU A 182 6.56 20.46 0.68
N ASN A 183 5.31 20.02 0.88
CA ASN A 183 4.55 20.35 2.07
C ASN A 183 5.14 19.73 3.34
N LEU A 184 5.73 18.53 3.23
CA LEU A 184 6.46 17.94 4.36
C LEU A 184 7.74 18.70 4.67
N ASP A 185 8.50 19.17 3.64
CA ASP A 185 9.72 19.98 3.87
C ASP A 185 9.43 21.29 4.57
N ILE A 186 8.33 21.98 4.20
CA ILE A 186 7.87 23.20 4.88
C ILE A 186 7.61 22.94 6.38
N ARG A 187 7.17 21.74 6.76
CA ARG A 187 6.80 21.37 8.13
C ARG A 187 7.82 20.44 8.81
N LYS A 188 9.03 20.33 8.29
CA LYS A 188 10.06 19.37 8.77
C LYS A 188 10.39 19.49 10.25
N ASP A 189 10.49 20.71 10.78
CA ASP A 189 10.79 20.95 12.20
C ASP A 189 9.64 20.52 13.12
N GLU A 190 8.40 20.65 12.67
CA GLU A 190 7.22 20.17 13.39
C GLU A 190 7.25 18.63 13.51
N PHE A 191 7.48 17.93 12.38
CA PHE A 191 7.56 16.47 12.38
C PHE A 191 8.76 15.95 13.15
N ALA A 192 9.93 16.61 13.06
CA ALA A 192 11.09 16.26 13.85
C ALA A 192 10.81 16.43 15.36
N SER A 193 10.20 17.53 15.76
CA SER A 193 9.79 17.76 17.15
C SER A 193 8.84 16.69 17.66
N ARG A 194 7.90 16.24 16.82
CA ARG A 194 6.97 15.17 17.15
C ARG A 194 7.68 13.82 17.35
N ILE A 195 8.67 13.50 16.53
CA ILE A 195 9.49 12.29 16.67
C ILE A 195 10.27 12.34 17.97
N VAL A 196 10.98 13.44 18.26
CA VAL A 196 11.74 13.63 19.51
C VAL A 196 10.85 13.49 20.76
N GLN A 197 9.63 14.03 20.69
CA GLN A 197 8.69 13.98 21.81
C GLN A 197 8.29 12.54 22.20
N ILE A 198 8.16 11.65 21.22
CA ILE A 198 7.70 10.28 21.44
C ILE A 198 8.87 9.33 21.66
N THR A 199 9.94 9.49 20.88
CA THR A 199 11.10 8.60 20.86
C THR A 199 12.24 9.17 21.70
N ASN A 200 13.28 8.37 21.92
CA ASN A 200 14.52 8.86 22.56
C ASN A 200 15.53 9.41 21.54
N GLN A 201 15.10 9.79 20.36
CA GLN A 201 15.99 10.31 19.32
C GLN A 201 16.46 11.72 19.65
N SER A 202 17.69 12.04 19.22
CA SER A 202 18.15 13.44 19.22
C SER A 202 17.39 14.24 18.14
N ASN A 203 17.32 15.56 18.30
CA ASN A 203 16.73 16.42 17.26
C ASN A 203 17.44 16.27 15.91
N ALA A 204 18.76 16.05 15.92
CA ALA A 204 19.54 15.83 14.70
C ALA A 204 19.15 14.52 13.99
N ASP A 205 18.89 13.44 14.75
CA ASP A 205 18.47 12.16 14.18
C ASP A 205 17.02 12.20 13.71
N ALA A 206 16.13 12.88 14.44
CA ALA A 206 14.76 13.11 13.99
C ALA A 206 14.71 13.93 12.68
N LEU A 207 15.54 14.98 12.55
CA LEU A 207 15.65 15.72 11.29
C LEU A 207 16.20 14.87 10.14
N LYS A 208 17.13 13.93 10.41
CA LYS A 208 17.59 12.96 9.40
C LYS A 208 16.45 12.03 8.95
N GLU A 209 15.61 11.57 9.89
CA GLU A 209 14.45 10.75 9.57
C GLU A 209 13.46 11.49 8.68
N VAL A 210 13.16 12.77 8.99
CA VAL A 210 12.29 13.61 8.18
C VAL A 210 12.91 13.87 6.80
N ALA A 211 14.20 14.22 6.73
CA ALA A 211 14.90 14.44 5.46
C ALA A 211 14.89 13.20 4.58
N ALA A 212 15.17 12.01 5.14
CA ALA A 212 15.09 10.75 4.41
C ALA A 212 13.65 10.45 3.92
N SER A 213 12.63 10.84 4.70
CA SER A 213 11.22 10.71 4.32
C SER A 213 10.90 11.58 3.10
N ILE A 214 11.35 12.83 3.08
CA ILE A 214 11.17 13.76 1.97
C ILE A 214 11.86 13.24 0.71
N GLU A 215 13.13 12.84 0.81
CA GLU A 215 13.89 12.27 -0.31
C GLU A 215 13.19 11.02 -0.89
N ARG A 216 12.64 10.17 -0.02
CA ARG A 216 11.93 8.97 -0.43
C ARG A 216 10.65 9.29 -1.18
N ILE A 217 9.90 10.31 -0.77
CA ILE A 217 8.73 10.76 -1.52
C ILE A 217 9.16 11.26 -2.91
N TYR A 218 10.23 12.07 -3.01
CA TYR A 218 10.77 12.51 -4.30
C TYR A 218 11.21 11.34 -5.19
N THR A 219 11.86 10.31 -4.62
CA THR A 219 12.26 9.11 -5.37
C THR A 219 11.05 8.41 -5.99
N TYR A 220 9.99 8.18 -5.23
CA TYR A 220 8.79 7.52 -5.74
C TYR A 220 7.96 8.41 -6.66
N ALA A 221 7.93 9.72 -6.43
CA ALA A 221 7.35 10.69 -7.36
C ALA A 221 8.03 10.61 -8.73
N ALA A 222 9.36 10.58 -8.75
CA ALA A 222 10.14 10.44 -9.98
C ALA A 222 9.92 9.09 -10.69
N LEU A 223 9.56 8.03 -9.97
CA LEU A 223 9.28 6.70 -10.52
C LEU A 223 7.84 6.50 -10.98
N ALA A 224 6.91 7.36 -10.58
CA ALA A 224 5.46 7.16 -10.81
C ALA A 224 5.08 7.04 -12.30
N ASP A 225 5.80 7.72 -13.18
CA ASP A 225 5.62 7.67 -14.64
C ASP A 225 6.77 6.96 -15.37
N LYS A 226 7.66 6.28 -14.62
CA LYS A 226 8.85 5.60 -15.17
C LYS A 226 8.98 4.14 -14.75
N TYR A 227 8.04 3.65 -13.96
CA TYR A 227 7.94 2.23 -13.65
C TYR A 227 7.10 1.56 -14.73
N ASP A 228 7.78 1.28 -15.85
CA ASP A 228 7.17 0.81 -17.09
C ASP A 228 6.96 -0.70 -17.11
N GLY A 229 6.07 -1.11 -18.03
CA GLY A 229 5.92 -2.48 -18.48
C GLY A 229 7.01 -2.91 -19.47
N LYS A 230 6.74 -4.01 -20.13
CA LYS A 230 7.61 -4.61 -21.14
C LYS A 230 6.86 -4.98 -22.39
N VAL A 231 7.58 -5.05 -23.51
CA VAL A 231 7.19 -5.81 -24.69
C VAL A 231 8.01 -7.09 -24.70
N HIS A 232 7.37 -8.24 -24.64
CA HIS A 232 8.05 -9.54 -24.70
C HIS A 232 8.35 -9.93 -26.14
N HIS A 233 9.55 -10.47 -26.36
CA HIS A 233 9.88 -11.20 -27.58
C HIS A 233 9.44 -12.65 -27.38
N THR A 234 8.48 -13.10 -28.19
CA THR A 234 7.94 -14.47 -28.16
C THR A 234 8.20 -15.18 -29.49
N ILE A 235 8.17 -16.50 -29.48
CA ILE A 235 8.30 -17.31 -30.70
C ILE A 235 7.09 -17.15 -31.65
N HIS A 236 5.95 -16.73 -31.10
CA HIS A 236 4.75 -16.47 -31.89
C HIS A 236 4.78 -15.06 -32.49
N ARG A 237 4.09 -14.87 -33.59
CA ARG A 237 3.89 -13.55 -34.23
C ARG A 237 2.90 -12.70 -33.44
N ASN A 238 3.33 -12.24 -32.27
CA ASN A 238 2.53 -11.45 -31.33
C ASN A 238 3.30 -10.22 -30.86
N VAL A 239 2.59 -9.13 -30.62
CA VAL A 239 3.00 -8.10 -29.65
C VAL A 239 2.47 -8.53 -28.28
N THR A 240 3.35 -8.88 -27.37
CA THR A 240 2.96 -9.30 -26.02
C THR A 240 3.44 -8.27 -25.03
N LEU A 241 2.48 -7.58 -24.39
CA LEU A 241 2.72 -6.51 -23.43
C LEU A 241 2.64 -7.09 -22.02
N ALA A 242 3.60 -6.77 -21.15
CA ALA A 242 3.50 -6.95 -19.72
C ALA A 242 3.30 -5.59 -19.05
N MET A 243 2.12 -5.34 -18.53
CA MET A 243 1.72 -4.04 -17.97
C MET A 243 1.60 -4.11 -16.46
N PRO A 244 2.35 -3.30 -15.68
CA PRO A 244 2.11 -3.18 -14.25
C PRO A 244 0.80 -2.43 -13.99
N GLU A 245 -0.03 -3.02 -13.15
CA GLU A 245 -1.32 -2.45 -12.74
C GLU A 245 -1.40 -2.37 -11.22
N SER A 246 -2.23 -1.46 -10.70
CA SER A 246 -2.52 -1.40 -9.27
C SER A 246 -3.21 -2.67 -8.77
N MET A 247 -2.97 -3.04 -7.52
CA MET A 247 -3.70 -4.10 -6.84
C MET A 247 -5.17 -3.72 -6.61
N GLY A 248 -5.40 -2.47 -6.22
CA GLY A 248 -6.68 -1.93 -5.81
C GLY A 248 -6.63 -1.35 -4.39
N VAL A 249 -7.32 -1.96 -3.44
CA VAL A 249 -7.24 -1.59 -2.03
C VAL A 249 -6.15 -2.40 -1.32
N MET A 250 -5.21 -1.72 -0.68
CA MET A 250 -4.13 -2.34 0.08
C MET A 250 -4.26 -2.02 1.57
N GLY A 251 -4.19 -3.05 2.40
CA GLY A 251 -3.95 -2.90 3.83
C GLY A 251 -2.45 -2.73 4.10
N ILE A 252 -2.07 -1.72 4.86
CA ILE A 252 -0.68 -1.49 5.24
C ILE A 252 -0.58 -1.37 6.75
N VAL A 253 0.17 -2.28 7.35
CA VAL A 253 0.48 -2.28 8.78
C VAL A 253 1.94 -1.84 8.91
N CYS A 254 2.13 -0.60 9.35
CA CYS A 254 3.44 0.03 9.39
C CYS A 254 4.35 -0.57 10.46
N PRO A 255 5.68 -0.50 10.27
CA PRO A 255 6.65 -0.84 11.30
C PRO A 255 6.57 0.13 12.48
N ASP A 256 7.10 -0.28 13.62
CA ASP A 256 7.22 0.59 14.80
C ASP A 256 8.54 1.39 14.79
N GLU A 257 9.53 0.90 14.06
CA GLU A 257 10.80 1.59 13.86
C GLU A 257 10.63 2.78 12.91
N SER A 258 11.30 3.89 13.18
CA SER A 258 11.25 5.08 12.34
C SER A 258 9.82 5.49 11.98
N PRO A 259 9.04 6.05 12.92
CA PRO A 259 7.59 6.16 12.81
C PRO A 259 7.10 7.01 11.63
N LEU A 260 7.85 8.02 11.20
CA LEU A 260 7.53 8.76 9.98
C LEU A 260 8.09 8.03 8.75
N LEU A 261 9.35 7.68 8.76
CA LEU A 261 10.03 7.08 7.61
C LEU A 261 9.47 5.70 7.27
N GLY A 262 9.12 4.88 8.27
CA GLY A 262 8.46 3.59 8.07
C GLY A 262 7.06 3.74 7.44
N PHE A 263 6.29 4.73 7.89
CA PHE A 263 5.01 5.10 7.29
C PHE A 263 5.19 5.53 5.84
N ILE A 264 6.08 6.49 5.56
CA ILE A 264 6.35 7.00 4.21
C ILE A 264 6.83 5.87 3.29
N SER A 265 7.75 5.02 3.76
CA SER A 265 8.35 3.94 2.97
C SER A 265 7.36 2.86 2.55
N THR A 266 6.28 2.71 3.29
CA THR A 266 5.25 1.71 2.99
C THR A 266 4.05 2.31 2.24
N VAL A 267 3.64 3.52 2.57
CA VAL A 267 2.46 4.17 1.99
C VAL A 267 2.75 4.75 0.60
N ILE A 268 3.86 5.51 0.47
CA ILE A 268 4.14 6.23 -0.78
C ILE A 268 4.32 5.30 -1.97
N PRO A 269 5.13 4.21 -1.93
CA PRO A 269 5.23 3.32 -3.09
C PRO A 269 3.90 2.65 -3.45
N ALA A 270 3.05 2.35 -2.47
CA ALA A 270 1.74 1.77 -2.72
C ALA A 270 0.83 2.75 -3.51
N ILE A 271 0.74 4.01 -3.09
CA ILE A 271 -0.06 5.01 -3.81
C ILE A 271 0.60 5.44 -5.13
N THR A 272 1.93 5.39 -5.24
CA THR A 272 2.65 5.64 -6.51
C THR A 272 2.14 4.73 -7.62
N MET A 273 1.87 3.46 -7.32
CA MET A 273 1.33 2.48 -8.28
C MET A 273 -0.18 2.61 -8.52
N GLY A 274 -0.85 3.61 -7.93
CA GLY A 274 -2.27 3.87 -8.12
C GLY A 274 -3.19 3.10 -7.18
N ASN A 275 -2.67 2.51 -6.12
CA ASN A 275 -3.50 1.86 -5.10
C ASN A 275 -4.14 2.88 -4.16
N ASN A 276 -5.27 2.51 -3.59
CA ASN A 276 -5.83 3.15 -2.41
C ASN A 276 -5.43 2.33 -1.17
N VAL A 277 -5.12 3.01 -0.07
CA VAL A 277 -4.56 2.32 1.10
C VAL A 277 -5.39 2.53 2.36
N VAL A 278 -5.49 1.48 3.17
CA VAL A 278 -5.94 1.53 4.57
C VAL A 278 -4.73 1.23 5.44
N VAL A 279 -4.30 2.24 6.19
CA VAL A 279 -3.04 2.21 6.92
C VAL A 279 -3.29 2.12 8.41
N ILE A 280 -2.64 1.16 9.03
CA ILE A 280 -2.50 1.07 10.48
C ILE A 280 -1.07 1.52 10.81
N PRO A 281 -0.90 2.73 11.35
CA PRO A 281 0.43 3.27 11.68
C PRO A 281 1.05 2.54 12.86
N SER A 282 2.29 2.92 13.21
CA SER A 282 2.93 2.47 14.45
C SER A 282 2.02 2.68 15.65
N GLU A 283 1.80 1.63 16.44
CA GLU A 283 1.03 1.71 17.66
C GLU A 283 1.78 2.50 18.74
N LYS A 284 3.11 2.42 18.74
CA LYS A 284 3.99 3.09 19.71
C LYS A 284 4.15 4.57 19.44
N ALA A 285 4.19 4.97 18.16
CA ALA A 285 4.44 6.35 17.75
C ALA A 285 3.49 6.80 16.61
N PRO A 286 2.18 6.82 16.85
CA PRO A 286 1.18 7.03 15.81
C PRO A 286 1.05 8.48 15.32
N PHE A 287 1.55 9.47 16.09
CA PHE A 287 1.28 10.87 15.81
C PHE A 287 1.90 11.36 14.50
N SER A 288 3.08 10.86 14.11
CA SER A 288 3.69 11.23 12.82
C SER A 288 2.76 10.88 11.63
N ALA A 289 2.09 9.74 11.70
CA ALA A 289 1.13 9.33 10.67
C ALA A 289 -0.20 10.09 10.77
N THR A 290 -0.71 10.33 11.99
CA THR A 290 -1.96 11.07 12.15
C THR A 290 -1.82 12.54 11.78
N ASP A 291 -0.69 13.19 12.10
CA ASP A 291 -0.45 14.58 11.73
C ASP A 291 -0.25 14.73 10.20
N PHE A 292 0.14 13.66 9.53
CA PHE A 292 0.37 13.63 8.08
C PHE A 292 -0.92 13.87 7.25
N TYR A 293 -2.12 13.74 7.85
CA TYR A 293 -3.36 14.02 7.13
C TYR A 293 -3.40 15.45 6.56
N GLN A 294 -2.79 16.41 7.25
CA GLN A 294 -2.74 17.81 6.79
C GLN A 294 -1.87 17.96 5.54
N ILE A 295 -0.78 17.17 5.44
CA ILE A 295 0.04 17.09 4.24
C ILE A 295 -0.79 16.52 3.08
N LEU A 296 -1.57 15.46 3.31
CA LEU A 296 -2.43 14.85 2.29
C LEU A 296 -3.48 15.83 1.77
N GLU A 297 -4.16 16.56 2.68
CA GLU A 297 -5.19 17.54 2.32
C GLU A 297 -4.62 18.74 1.55
N THR A 298 -3.44 19.23 1.95
CA THR A 298 -2.81 20.39 1.29
C THR A 298 -2.08 20.03 -0.01
N SER A 299 -1.97 18.74 -0.34
CA SER A 299 -1.31 18.22 -1.55
C SER A 299 -2.29 17.67 -2.58
N ASP A 300 -3.57 18.00 -2.49
CA ASP A 300 -4.61 17.58 -3.43
C ASP A 300 -4.77 16.06 -3.58
N VAL A 301 -4.42 15.29 -2.54
CA VAL A 301 -4.62 13.83 -2.54
C VAL A 301 -6.12 13.53 -2.54
N PRO A 302 -6.66 12.79 -3.53
CA PRO A 302 -8.08 12.50 -3.58
C PRO A 302 -8.58 11.76 -2.34
N ALA A 303 -9.75 12.13 -1.87
CA ALA A 303 -10.40 11.49 -0.73
C ALA A 303 -10.50 9.97 -0.92
N GLY A 304 -10.13 9.20 0.09
CA GLY A 304 -10.11 7.74 0.04
C GLY A 304 -8.82 7.10 -0.50
N THR A 305 -7.87 7.89 -1.06
CA THR A 305 -6.56 7.36 -1.49
C THR A 305 -5.75 6.85 -0.31
N VAL A 306 -5.67 7.62 0.77
CA VAL A 306 -5.02 7.24 2.02
C VAL A 306 -6.05 7.33 3.14
N ASN A 307 -6.22 6.23 3.87
CA ASN A 307 -7.10 6.15 5.03
C ASN A 307 -6.27 5.66 6.22
N ILE A 308 -6.24 6.41 7.31
CA ILE A 308 -5.42 6.13 8.49
C ILE A 308 -6.33 5.74 9.64
N VAL A 309 -6.19 4.51 10.12
CA VAL A 309 -6.95 3.96 11.25
C VAL A 309 -5.98 3.61 12.37
N THR A 310 -6.12 4.28 13.51
CA THR A 310 -5.31 4.06 14.71
C THR A 310 -6.01 3.10 15.68
N GLY A 311 -5.25 2.37 16.48
CA GLY A 311 -5.76 1.38 17.46
C GLY A 311 -4.78 0.25 17.67
N GLY A 312 -5.23 -0.84 18.28
CA GLY A 312 -4.43 -2.05 18.46
C GLY A 312 -4.00 -2.64 17.12
N LYS A 313 -2.68 -2.64 16.87
CA LYS A 313 -2.08 -2.96 15.57
C LYS A 313 -2.52 -4.32 15.05
N ASP A 314 -2.32 -5.37 15.85
CA ASP A 314 -2.60 -6.73 15.41
C ASP A 314 -4.11 -7.03 15.34
N GLU A 315 -4.92 -6.43 16.23
CA GLU A 315 -6.39 -6.54 16.19
C GLU A 315 -6.95 -5.97 14.87
N LEU A 316 -6.56 -4.76 14.51
CA LEU A 316 -7.00 -4.10 13.29
C LEU A 316 -6.44 -4.79 12.03
N ALA A 317 -5.18 -5.25 12.08
CA ALA A 317 -4.53 -5.98 11.00
C ALA A 317 -5.27 -7.28 10.65
N GLN A 318 -5.74 -8.04 11.65
CA GLN A 318 -6.54 -9.24 11.43
C GLN A 318 -7.86 -8.93 10.71
N VAL A 319 -8.49 -7.78 11.01
CA VAL A 319 -9.71 -7.34 10.32
C VAL A 319 -9.41 -7.05 8.84
N LEU A 320 -8.30 -6.36 8.54
CA LEU A 320 -7.86 -6.10 7.16
C LEU A 320 -7.54 -7.40 6.41
N ALA A 321 -6.84 -8.34 7.07
CA ALA A 321 -6.47 -9.62 6.47
C ALA A 321 -7.69 -10.47 6.09
N LYS A 322 -8.77 -10.41 6.87
CA LYS A 322 -10.02 -11.11 6.60
C LYS A 322 -10.97 -10.39 5.63
N HIS A 323 -10.70 -9.13 5.29
CA HIS A 323 -11.65 -8.34 4.50
C HIS A 323 -11.57 -8.70 3.02
N ASP A 324 -12.69 -9.09 2.41
CA ASP A 324 -12.76 -9.54 1.01
C ASP A 324 -12.37 -8.44 0.00
N ASP A 325 -12.72 -7.18 0.28
CA ASP A 325 -12.41 -6.04 -0.60
C ASP A 325 -11.00 -5.47 -0.41
N VAL A 326 -10.15 -6.13 0.37
CA VAL A 326 -8.71 -5.85 0.45
C VAL A 326 -7.97 -6.80 -0.49
N ASN A 327 -7.20 -6.25 -1.43
CA ASN A 327 -6.55 -7.00 -2.50
C ASN A 327 -5.10 -7.41 -2.17
N ALA A 328 -4.45 -6.69 -1.26
CA ALA A 328 -3.12 -7.01 -0.77
C ALA A 328 -2.96 -6.52 0.67
N ILE A 329 -2.09 -7.16 1.44
CA ILE A 329 -1.71 -6.71 2.78
C ILE A 329 -0.20 -6.71 2.96
N TRP A 330 0.31 -5.59 3.45
CA TRP A 330 1.68 -5.47 3.92
C TRP A 330 1.69 -5.41 5.44
N TYR A 331 2.51 -6.25 6.05
CA TYR A 331 2.62 -6.27 7.51
C TYR A 331 4.08 -6.28 7.93
N PHE A 332 4.46 -5.25 8.69
CA PHE A 332 5.79 -5.10 9.27
C PHE A 332 5.66 -5.11 10.79
N GLY A 333 5.80 -6.29 11.38
CA GLY A 333 5.59 -6.49 12.81
C GLY A 333 6.16 -7.81 13.30
N SER A 334 5.52 -8.41 14.30
CA SER A 334 5.96 -9.64 14.94
C SER A 334 5.91 -10.85 13.99
N LYS A 335 6.67 -11.89 14.31
CA LYS A 335 6.66 -13.15 13.57
C LYS A 335 5.28 -13.83 13.64
N GLU A 336 4.66 -13.79 14.80
CA GLU A 336 3.31 -14.32 15.04
C GLU A 336 2.27 -13.57 14.22
N GLY A 337 2.38 -12.22 14.16
CA GLY A 337 1.52 -11.39 13.33
C GLY A 337 1.68 -11.71 11.84
N CYS A 338 2.91 -11.92 11.35
CA CYS A 338 3.15 -12.36 9.98
C CYS A 338 2.41 -13.66 9.65
N THR A 339 2.53 -14.67 10.50
CA THR A 339 1.83 -15.95 10.33
C THR A 339 0.32 -15.76 10.28
N GLN A 340 -0.22 -14.92 11.17
CA GLN A 340 -1.64 -14.61 11.17
C GLN A 340 -2.10 -13.89 9.88
N MET A 341 -1.32 -12.93 9.38
CA MET A 341 -1.66 -12.22 8.14
C MET A 341 -1.72 -13.17 6.95
N GLU A 342 -0.74 -14.06 6.80
CA GLU A 342 -0.73 -15.06 5.72
C GLU A 342 -1.91 -16.03 5.83
N LEU A 343 -2.17 -16.55 7.02
CA LEU A 343 -3.28 -17.47 7.26
C LEU A 343 -4.65 -16.83 6.95
N LEU A 344 -4.90 -15.63 7.47
CA LEU A 344 -6.19 -14.96 7.33
C LEU A 344 -6.41 -14.35 5.93
N SER A 345 -5.35 -14.20 5.16
CA SER A 345 -5.40 -13.72 3.77
C SER A 345 -5.68 -14.83 2.76
N ALA A 346 -5.64 -16.09 3.18
CA ALA A 346 -5.82 -17.23 2.29
C ALA A 346 -7.25 -17.33 1.71
N ASP A 347 -8.28 -16.87 2.43
CA ASP A 347 -9.68 -17.03 2.05
C ASP A 347 -10.03 -16.39 0.69
N ASN A 348 -9.45 -15.22 0.38
CA ASN A 348 -9.65 -14.53 -0.90
C ASN A 348 -8.37 -14.42 -1.73
N MET A 349 -7.32 -15.18 -1.39
CA MET A 349 -6.04 -15.23 -2.10
C MET A 349 -5.38 -13.85 -2.28
N LYS A 350 -5.55 -12.93 -1.30
CA LYS A 350 -4.89 -11.62 -1.40
C LYS A 350 -3.37 -11.73 -1.26
N GLN A 351 -2.65 -10.89 -1.96
CA GLN A 351 -1.20 -10.87 -1.85
C GLN A 351 -0.76 -10.41 -0.47
N THR A 352 0.19 -11.12 0.11
CA THR A 352 0.83 -10.77 1.38
C THR A 352 2.28 -10.37 1.15
N TRP A 353 2.74 -9.34 1.86
CA TRP A 353 4.15 -9.02 1.99
C TRP A 353 4.46 -8.74 3.45
N VAL A 354 5.18 -9.66 4.07
CA VAL A 354 5.46 -9.65 5.50
C VAL A 354 6.97 -9.68 5.75
N ASN A 355 7.40 -9.17 6.91
CA ASN A 355 8.81 -9.12 7.27
C ASN A 355 9.33 -10.38 7.99
N TYR A 356 8.48 -11.38 8.24
CA TYR A 356 8.80 -12.61 8.98
C TYR A 356 9.46 -12.39 10.34
N GLY A 357 9.12 -11.30 11.03
CA GLY A 357 9.73 -10.89 12.29
C GLY A 357 11.15 -10.33 12.13
N LYS A 358 11.60 -10.07 10.91
CA LYS A 358 12.89 -9.43 10.63
C LYS A 358 12.72 -7.91 10.53
N TYR A 359 13.67 -7.18 11.05
CA TYR A 359 13.64 -5.72 11.09
C TYR A 359 14.53 -5.11 10.01
N ARG A 360 14.07 -3.97 9.47
CA ARG A 360 14.78 -3.19 8.45
C ARG A 360 15.41 -1.96 9.07
N ASN A 361 16.59 -1.60 8.61
CA ASN A 361 17.09 -0.25 8.81
C ASN A 361 16.42 0.67 7.75
N TRP A 362 15.38 1.38 8.16
CA TRP A 362 14.63 2.25 7.24
C TRP A 362 15.45 3.43 6.72
N LEU A 363 16.51 3.86 7.41
CA LEU A 363 17.43 4.90 6.94
C LEU A 363 18.39 4.38 5.86
N ASP A 364 18.62 3.06 5.82
CA ASP A 364 19.36 2.45 4.74
C ASP A 364 18.50 2.39 3.46
N ARG A 365 18.96 3.04 2.40
CA ARG A 365 18.22 3.12 1.13
C ARG A 365 18.01 1.76 0.50
N GLU A 366 18.96 0.83 0.62
CA GLU A 366 18.81 -0.51 0.06
C GLU A 366 17.69 -1.30 0.75
N GLN A 367 17.50 -1.12 2.06
CA GLN A 367 16.51 -1.82 2.84
C GLN A 367 15.13 -1.15 2.85
N GLY A 368 15.10 0.18 2.84
CA GLY A 368 13.86 0.96 3.02
C GLY A 368 13.26 1.54 1.75
N GLU A 369 13.92 1.41 0.60
CA GLU A 369 13.54 2.06 -0.66
C GLU A 369 13.77 1.13 -1.87
N GLY A 370 13.23 1.50 -3.02
CA GLY A 370 13.55 0.88 -4.30
C GLY A 370 12.40 0.18 -4.99
N LYS A 371 12.71 -0.39 -6.16
CA LYS A 371 11.71 -1.01 -7.05
C LYS A 371 11.03 -2.25 -6.44
N ILE A 372 11.59 -2.84 -5.40
CA ILE A 372 10.96 -3.97 -4.71
C ILE A 372 9.62 -3.58 -4.09
N PHE A 373 9.50 -2.37 -3.54
CA PHE A 373 8.25 -1.84 -3.00
C PHE A 373 7.21 -1.63 -4.11
N LEU A 374 7.62 -1.09 -5.28
CA LEU A 374 6.73 -0.93 -6.43
C LEU A 374 6.29 -2.28 -6.99
N LYS A 375 7.19 -3.28 -7.01
CA LYS A 375 6.85 -4.65 -7.41
C LYS A 375 5.76 -5.24 -6.51
N HIS A 376 5.88 -5.11 -5.20
CA HIS A 376 4.88 -5.60 -4.25
C HIS A 376 3.59 -4.75 -4.23
N ALA A 377 3.63 -3.52 -4.75
CA ALA A 377 2.48 -2.64 -4.90
C ALA A 377 1.77 -2.76 -6.26
N SER A 378 2.21 -3.68 -7.12
CA SER A 378 1.65 -3.85 -8.46
C SER A 378 1.54 -5.32 -8.84
N GLN A 379 0.70 -5.59 -9.81
CA GLN A 379 0.55 -6.90 -10.45
C GLN A 379 0.72 -6.74 -11.94
N ILE A 380 1.22 -7.78 -12.62
CA ILE A 380 1.49 -7.73 -14.05
C ILE A 380 0.34 -8.37 -14.82
N LYS A 381 -0.19 -7.61 -15.79
CA LYS A 381 -1.10 -8.11 -16.81
C LYS A 381 -0.35 -8.36 -18.11
N ASN A 382 -0.50 -9.55 -18.69
CA ASN A 382 0.03 -9.85 -20.01
C ASN A 382 -1.07 -9.76 -21.06
N ILE A 383 -0.88 -8.91 -22.10
CA ILE A 383 -1.81 -8.73 -23.20
C ILE A 383 -1.16 -9.26 -24.49
N TRP A 384 -1.81 -10.22 -25.13
CA TRP A 384 -1.34 -10.88 -26.33
C TRP A 384 -2.09 -10.34 -27.54
N ILE A 385 -1.39 -9.83 -28.55
CA ILE A 385 -1.92 -9.19 -29.75
C ILE A 385 -1.25 -9.86 -30.95
N PRO A 386 -1.90 -10.85 -31.59
CA PRO A 386 -1.34 -11.47 -32.79
C PRO A 386 -1.33 -10.50 -33.97
N TYR A 387 -0.35 -10.68 -34.87
CA TYR A 387 -0.22 -9.90 -36.10
C TYR A 387 0.20 -10.76 -37.28
N GLY A 388 -0.06 -10.28 -38.48
CA GLY A 388 0.41 -10.87 -39.73
C GLY A 388 -0.22 -12.23 -39.98
N ALA A 389 -1.51 -12.24 -40.14
CA ALA A 389 -2.28 -13.40 -40.60
C ALA A 389 -1.87 -13.82 -42.03
#